data_9d0dbaf629c1c26d2802e54d6d5b523b
#
_entry.id   9d0dbaf629c1c26d2802e54d6d5b523b
#
_cell.length_a   1.000
_cell.length_b   1.000
_cell.length_c   1.000
_cell.angle_alpha   90.00
_cell.angle_beta   90.00
_cell.angle_gamma   90.00
#
_symmetry.space_group_name_H-M   'P 1'
#
loop_
_entity.id
_entity.type
_entity.pdbx_description
1 polymer ?
#
loop_
_entity_poly.entity_id
_entity_poly.type
_entity_poly.pdbx_seq_one_letter_code
_entity_poly.pdbx_strand_id
1 'polypeptide(L)'
;FYGRPFPEVEPLLQQLAALPAPVFICMTPDTLLKKAFVQQAFSFQYDFHYPNRPARDIQPPTAEEPLLYNLLGDTERRESMVLTHEDLFVFLESVMEGKSISRVLKEQINAAYNFIFIGLPFGRWYMKILVHFLQKDANRKALKYAANHAFDEEIQAFMVDQFQIICVPARIAEFV
;
A
#
# COMPACT_ATOMS: atom_id res chain seq x y z
N PHE A 1 12.56 -6.96 -14.35
CA PHE A 1 12.29 -5.58 -13.92
C PHE A 1 12.29 -5.50 -12.39
N TYR A 2 11.41 -6.24 -11.73
CA TYR A 2 11.36 -6.35 -10.28
C TYR A 2 12.55 -7.18 -9.77
N GLY A 3 13.35 -6.66 -8.87
CA GLY A 3 14.50 -7.37 -8.29
C GLY A 3 15.87 -6.81 -8.65
N ARG A 4 15.93 -5.75 -9.46
CA ARG A 4 17.18 -5.00 -9.63
C ARG A 4 17.42 -4.13 -8.40
N PRO A 5 18.64 -4.06 -7.87
CA PRO A 5 18.98 -3.11 -6.82
C PRO A 5 18.87 -1.68 -7.36
N PHE A 6 18.22 -0.81 -6.62
CA PHE A 6 18.16 0.62 -6.87
C PHE A 6 18.81 1.33 -5.69
N PRO A 7 20.14 1.47 -5.66
CA PRO A 7 20.87 2.02 -4.51
C PRO A 7 20.42 3.44 -4.15
N GLU A 8 19.92 4.19 -5.12
CA GLU A 8 19.40 5.55 -4.90
C GLU A 8 18.10 5.57 -4.07
N VAL A 9 17.35 4.46 -4.06
CA VAL A 9 16.07 4.34 -3.35
C VAL A 9 16.23 3.71 -1.96
N GLU A 10 17.36 3.05 -1.71
CA GLU A 10 17.60 2.32 -0.46
C GLU A 10 17.50 3.20 0.79
N PRO A 11 18.06 4.43 0.84
CA PRO A 11 17.90 5.31 2.00
C PRO A 11 16.45 5.68 2.28
N LEU A 12 15.66 5.92 1.22
CA LEU A 12 14.24 6.22 1.36
C LEU A 12 13.46 5.01 1.91
N LEU A 13 13.74 3.80 1.44
CA LEU A 13 13.10 2.59 1.94
C LEU A 13 13.42 2.34 3.42
N GLN A 14 14.64 2.66 3.86
CA GLN A 14 15.02 2.59 5.26
C GLN A 14 14.27 3.62 6.11
N GLN A 15 14.11 4.86 5.64
CA GLN A 15 13.30 5.87 6.30
C GLN A 15 11.83 5.45 6.39
N LEU A 16 11.26 4.92 5.30
CA LEU A 16 9.90 4.38 5.29
C LEU A 16 9.72 3.25 6.31
N ALA A 17 10.66 2.30 6.37
CA ALA A 17 10.60 1.19 7.31
C ALA A 17 10.72 1.63 8.78
N ALA A 18 11.30 2.81 9.04
CA ALA A 18 11.44 3.39 10.38
C ALA A 18 10.21 4.17 10.85
N LEU A 19 9.21 4.39 9.99
CA LEU A 19 7.99 5.09 10.39
C LEU A 19 7.20 4.27 11.42
N PRO A 20 6.70 4.90 12.49
CA PRO A 20 5.92 4.22 13.52
C PRO A 20 4.48 3.97 13.07
N ALA A 21 4.31 3.16 12.04
CA ALA A 21 3.01 2.82 11.49
C ALA A 21 2.72 1.31 11.64
N PRO A 22 1.51 0.92 12.04
CA PRO A 22 1.18 -0.49 12.23
C PRO A 22 0.97 -1.24 10.92
N VAL A 23 0.71 -0.54 9.81
CA VAL A 23 0.44 -1.19 8.51
C VAL A 23 1.12 -0.45 7.37
N PHE A 24 1.81 -1.21 6.54
CA PHE A 24 2.40 -0.78 5.27
C PHE A 24 1.80 -1.59 4.13
N ILE A 25 1.19 -0.91 3.17
CA ILE A 25 0.60 -1.55 1.98
C ILE A 25 1.41 -1.16 0.75
N CYS A 26 2.12 -2.13 0.16
CA CYS A 26 2.87 -1.95 -1.07
C CYS A 26 2.00 -2.25 -2.28
N MET A 27 2.05 -1.35 -3.27
CA MET A 27 1.36 -1.48 -4.56
C MET A 27 2.25 -2.09 -5.64
N THR A 28 3.36 -2.69 -5.25
CA THR A 28 4.30 -3.38 -6.14
C THR A 28 4.57 -4.77 -5.58
N PRO A 29 4.82 -5.78 -6.43
CA PRO A 29 5.10 -7.13 -5.97
C PRO A 29 6.56 -7.34 -5.54
N ASP A 30 7.39 -6.30 -5.58
CA ASP A 30 8.80 -6.40 -5.18
C ASP A 30 8.98 -6.54 -3.66
N THR A 31 10.16 -6.96 -3.26
CA THR A 31 10.52 -7.19 -1.86
C THR A 31 11.49 -6.13 -1.31
N LEU A 32 11.56 -4.95 -1.93
CA LEU A 32 12.53 -3.91 -1.55
C LEU A 32 12.26 -3.38 -0.15
N LEU A 33 11.03 -3.03 0.16
CA LEU A 33 10.67 -2.55 1.50
C LEU A 33 10.81 -3.67 2.55
N LYS A 34 10.47 -4.93 2.21
CA LYS A 34 10.71 -6.10 3.07
C LYS A 34 12.19 -6.23 3.44
N LYS A 35 13.11 -6.03 2.47
CA LYS A 35 14.55 -6.05 2.74
C LYS A 35 14.97 -4.92 3.69
N ALA A 36 14.40 -3.72 3.55
CA ALA A 36 14.68 -2.60 4.46
C ALA A 36 14.27 -2.93 5.90
N PHE A 37 13.09 -3.54 6.11
CA PHE A 37 12.67 -4.03 7.43
C PHE A 37 13.63 -5.06 8.01
N VAL A 38 14.07 -6.03 7.21
CA VAL A 38 15.06 -7.05 7.64
C VAL A 38 16.40 -6.42 8.03
N GLN A 39 16.87 -5.43 7.28
CA GLN A 39 18.13 -4.72 7.58
C GLN A 39 18.08 -3.95 8.89
N GLN A 40 16.91 -3.43 9.28
CA GLN A 40 16.72 -2.72 10.55
C GLN A 40 16.49 -3.66 11.74
N ALA A 41 16.49 -4.98 11.52
CA ALA A 41 16.26 -6.01 12.54
C ALA A 41 14.95 -5.83 13.33
N PHE A 42 13.95 -5.20 12.75
CA PHE A 42 12.60 -5.10 13.34
C PHE A 42 11.85 -6.42 13.22
N SER A 43 11.09 -6.76 14.25
CA SER A 43 10.04 -7.76 14.13
C SER A 43 8.91 -7.20 13.27
N PHE A 44 8.46 -7.93 12.26
CA PHE A 44 7.32 -7.53 11.43
C PHE A 44 6.62 -8.74 10.86
N GLN A 45 5.34 -8.59 10.59
CA GLN A 45 4.55 -9.58 9.87
C GLN A 45 4.61 -9.27 8.38
N TYR A 46 4.66 -10.31 7.54
CA TYR A 46 4.66 -10.15 6.09
C TYR A 46 3.62 -11.05 5.45
N ASP A 47 2.76 -10.46 4.61
CA ASP A 47 1.83 -11.20 3.78
C ASP A 47 1.63 -10.47 2.43
N PHE A 48 0.97 -11.15 1.49
CA PHE A 48 0.73 -10.62 0.15
C PHE A 48 -0.54 -11.23 -0.44
N HIS A 49 -1.12 -10.53 -1.40
CA HIS A 49 -2.24 -11.04 -2.17
C HIS A 49 -1.84 -12.30 -2.94
N TYR A 50 -2.69 -13.32 -2.85
CA TYR A 50 -2.52 -14.57 -3.60
C TYR A 50 -3.89 -14.99 -4.14
N PRO A 51 -4.07 -15.08 -5.48
CA PRO A 51 -5.34 -15.50 -6.08
C PRO A 51 -5.78 -16.86 -5.53
N ASN A 52 -7.08 -17.00 -5.27
CA ASN A 52 -7.69 -18.26 -4.84
C ASN A 52 -7.15 -18.88 -3.53
N ARG A 53 -6.34 -18.15 -2.77
CA ARG A 53 -5.90 -18.56 -1.46
C ARG A 53 -6.73 -17.86 -0.39
N PRO A 54 -7.23 -18.58 0.64
CA PRO A 54 -7.85 -17.92 1.77
C PRO A 54 -6.83 -16.97 2.44
N ALA A 55 -7.32 -15.82 2.89
CA ALA A 55 -6.49 -14.87 3.63
C ALA A 55 -5.85 -15.57 4.85
N ARG A 56 -4.58 -15.26 5.11
CA ARG A 56 -3.89 -15.78 6.28
C ARG A 56 -4.47 -15.19 7.56
N ASP A 57 -4.37 -15.94 8.63
CA ASP A 57 -4.62 -15.42 9.96
C ASP A 57 -3.41 -14.56 10.38
N ILE A 58 -3.63 -13.26 10.40
CA ILE A 58 -2.63 -12.25 10.73
C ILE A 58 -2.94 -11.78 12.15
N GLN A 59 -1.92 -11.68 12.99
CA GLN A 59 -2.08 -11.06 14.31
C GLN A 59 -2.35 -9.56 14.16
N PRO A 60 -3.12 -8.92 15.06
CA PRO A 60 -3.32 -7.48 15.02
C PRO A 60 -1.97 -6.75 15.03
N PRO A 61 -1.61 -6.01 13.96
CA PRO A 61 -0.32 -5.34 13.89
C PRO A 61 -0.25 -4.14 14.83
N THR A 62 0.96 -3.84 15.29
CA THR A 62 1.29 -2.67 16.10
C THR A 62 2.41 -1.87 15.43
N ALA A 63 2.77 -0.72 15.99
CA ALA A 63 3.93 0.04 15.49
C ALA A 63 5.26 -0.69 15.76
N GLU A 64 5.33 -1.53 16.80
CA GLU A 64 6.50 -2.33 17.17
C GLU A 64 6.60 -3.63 16.36
N GLU A 65 5.46 -4.17 15.91
CA GLU A 65 5.37 -5.34 15.05
C GLU A 65 4.41 -5.06 13.89
N PRO A 66 4.82 -4.22 12.92
CA PRO A 66 3.95 -3.82 11.82
C PRO A 66 3.68 -4.95 10.84
N LEU A 67 2.56 -4.81 10.12
CA LEU A 67 2.26 -5.63 8.95
C LEU A 67 2.73 -4.95 7.68
N LEU A 68 3.61 -5.61 6.94
CA LEU A 68 3.92 -5.27 5.56
C LEU A 68 3.11 -6.17 4.62
N TYR A 69 2.24 -5.58 3.81
CA TYR A 69 1.36 -6.29 2.89
C TYR A 69 1.59 -5.87 1.44
N ASN A 70 1.96 -6.82 0.59
CA ASN A 70 2.09 -6.59 -0.85
C ASN A 70 0.76 -6.87 -1.57
N LEU A 71 0.12 -5.81 -2.05
CA LEU A 71 -1.24 -5.90 -2.61
C LEU A 71 -1.28 -6.55 -4.01
N LEU A 72 -0.19 -6.47 -4.78
CA LEU A 72 -0.11 -7.04 -6.14
C LEU A 72 0.75 -8.32 -6.20
N GLY A 73 0.82 -9.07 -5.11
CA GLY A 73 1.56 -10.32 -5.03
C GLY A 73 3.02 -10.17 -4.56
N ASP A 74 3.82 -11.20 -4.77
CA ASP A 74 5.22 -11.28 -4.33
C ASP A 74 6.10 -11.88 -5.42
N THR A 75 7.24 -11.24 -5.72
CA THR A 75 8.21 -11.72 -6.71
C THR A 75 8.84 -13.06 -6.36
N GLU A 76 8.87 -13.45 -5.08
CA GLU A 76 9.32 -14.77 -4.62
C GLU A 76 8.25 -15.86 -4.86
N ARG A 77 7.01 -15.46 -5.20
CA ARG A 77 5.86 -16.31 -5.52
C ARG A 77 5.20 -15.85 -6.83
N ARG A 78 5.82 -16.20 -7.94
CA ARG A 78 5.45 -15.69 -9.28
C ARG A 78 3.96 -15.82 -9.61
N GLU A 79 3.34 -16.91 -9.18
CA GLU A 79 1.92 -17.20 -9.37
C GLU A 79 0.98 -16.28 -8.58
N SER A 80 1.51 -15.47 -7.67
CA SER A 80 0.75 -14.46 -6.93
C SER A 80 0.74 -13.09 -7.59
N MET A 81 1.67 -12.87 -8.55
CA MET A 81 1.86 -11.53 -9.12
C MET A 81 0.72 -11.14 -10.05
N VAL A 82 0.25 -9.92 -9.88
CA VAL A 82 -0.68 -9.26 -10.80
C VAL A 82 0.13 -8.54 -11.86
N LEU A 83 0.24 -9.12 -13.06
CA LEU A 83 1.12 -8.63 -14.14
C LEU A 83 0.36 -8.20 -15.39
N THR A 84 -0.74 -8.87 -15.70
CA THR A 84 -1.55 -8.60 -16.88
C THR A 84 -2.80 -7.81 -16.53
N HIS A 85 -3.51 -7.29 -17.53
CA HIS A 85 -4.81 -6.68 -17.30
C HIS A 85 -5.84 -7.70 -16.79
N GLU A 86 -5.76 -8.93 -17.24
CA GLU A 86 -6.63 -10.01 -16.78
C GLU A 86 -6.41 -10.33 -15.31
N ASP A 87 -5.15 -10.46 -14.87
CA ASP A 87 -4.81 -10.62 -13.45
C ASP A 87 -5.34 -9.43 -12.63
N LEU A 88 -5.23 -8.20 -13.17
CA LEU A 88 -5.71 -7.01 -12.51
C LEU A 88 -7.23 -7.01 -12.35
N PHE A 89 -7.99 -7.45 -13.36
CA PHE A 89 -9.44 -7.58 -13.25
C PHE A 89 -9.85 -8.62 -12.21
N VAL A 90 -9.23 -9.79 -12.22
CA VAL A 90 -9.47 -10.84 -11.21
C VAL A 90 -9.15 -10.34 -9.80
N PHE A 91 -8.03 -9.61 -9.67
CA PHE A 91 -7.66 -8.99 -8.40
C PHE A 91 -8.69 -7.96 -7.92
N LEU A 92 -9.12 -7.03 -8.80
CA LEU A 92 -10.12 -6.02 -8.46
C LEU A 92 -11.46 -6.66 -8.07
N GLU A 93 -11.93 -7.67 -8.80
CA GLU A 93 -13.13 -8.43 -8.46
C GLU A 93 -13.02 -9.04 -7.05
N SER A 94 -11.90 -9.67 -6.76
CA SER A 94 -11.60 -10.24 -5.44
C SER A 94 -11.57 -9.20 -4.31
N VAL A 95 -11.06 -7.99 -4.59
CA VAL A 95 -11.10 -6.86 -3.64
C VAL A 95 -12.54 -6.39 -3.41
N MET A 96 -13.32 -6.26 -4.49
CA MET A 96 -14.74 -5.83 -4.42
C MET A 96 -15.59 -6.82 -3.64
N GLU A 97 -15.35 -8.13 -3.81
CA GLU A 97 -16.01 -9.18 -3.04
C GLU A 97 -15.51 -9.29 -1.58
N GLY A 98 -14.45 -8.55 -1.27
CA GLY A 98 -13.86 -8.56 0.06
C GLY A 98 -13.09 -9.84 0.41
N LYS A 99 -12.69 -10.62 -0.57
CA LYS A 99 -11.99 -11.91 -0.39
C LYS A 99 -10.47 -11.79 -0.36
N SER A 100 -9.91 -10.74 -1.00
CA SER A 100 -8.45 -10.58 -1.19
C SER A 100 -7.69 -10.12 0.05
N ILE A 101 -8.38 -9.55 1.02
CA ILE A 101 -7.76 -8.88 2.15
C ILE A 101 -8.23 -9.55 3.43
N SER A 102 -7.30 -9.89 4.33
CA SER A 102 -7.64 -10.49 5.62
C SER A 102 -8.59 -9.60 6.43
N ARG A 103 -9.38 -10.23 7.30
CA ARG A 103 -10.29 -9.50 8.19
C ARG A 103 -9.51 -8.50 9.06
N VAL A 104 -8.37 -8.92 9.61
CA VAL A 104 -7.53 -8.07 10.46
C VAL A 104 -7.03 -6.84 9.69
N LEU A 105 -6.54 -7.02 8.46
CA LEU A 105 -6.10 -5.88 7.65
C LEU A 105 -7.24 -4.90 7.33
N LYS A 106 -8.45 -5.41 7.05
CA LYS A 106 -9.65 -4.57 6.87
C LYS A 106 -10.00 -3.78 8.13
N GLU A 107 -9.98 -4.45 9.29
CA GLU A 107 -10.24 -3.81 10.58
C GLU A 107 -9.23 -2.70 10.86
N GLN A 108 -7.95 -2.92 10.55
CA GLN A 108 -6.90 -1.91 10.70
C GLN A 108 -7.11 -0.71 9.75
N ILE A 109 -7.42 -0.97 8.48
CA ILE A 109 -7.73 0.09 7.51
C ILE A 109 -8.95 0.91 7.97
N ASN A 110 -10.00 0.23 8.44
CA ASN A 110 -11.23 0.89 8.86
C ASN A 110 -11.06 1.70 10.16
N ALA A 111 -10.18 1.26 11.05
CA ALA A 111 -9.87 1.93 12.31
C ALA A 111 -8.83 3.05 12.17
N ALA A 112 -8.13 3.13 11.05
CA ALA A 112 -7.04 4.07 10.85
C ALA A 112 -7.50 5.54 10.97
N TYR A 113 -6.72 6.34 11.66
CA TYR A 113 -6.91 7.79 11.77
C TYR A 113 -6.10 8.58 10.76
N ASN A 114 -5.04 7.98 10.22
CA ASN A 114 -4.18 8.61 9.23
C ASN A 114 -3.87 7.65 8.10
N PHE A 115 -3.93 8.16 6.87
CA PHE A 115 -3.45 7.49 5.67
C PHE A 115 -2.38 8.35 5.01
N ILE A 116 -1.28 7.74 4.66
CA ILE A 116 -0.20 8.38 3.92
C ILE A 116 0.00 7.63 2.61
N PHE A 117 -0.22 8.30 1.51
CA PHE A 117 -0.05 7.77 0.16
C PHE A 117 1.25 8.29 -0.43
N ILE A 118 2.18 7.38 -0.74
CA ILE A 118 3.50 7.71 -1.21
C ILE A 118 3.72 7.09 -2.60
N GLY A 119 4.00 7.91 -3.60
CA GLY A 119 4.34 7.47 -4.95
C GLY A 119 3.23 6.73 -5.71
N LEU A 120 1.96 6.85 -5.29
CA LEU A 120 0.87 6.16 -5.96
C LEU A 120 0.50 6.84 -7.29
N PRO A 121 0.29 6.06 -8.36
CA PRO A 121 -0.09 6.58 -9.66
C PRO A 121 -1.61 6.85 -9.74
N PHE A 122 -2.10 7.89 -9.07
CA PHE A 122 -3.52 8.25 -9.02
C PHE A 122 -4.15 8.57 -10.37
N GLY A 123 -3.35 8.88 -11.40
CA GLY A 123 -3.83 9.01 -12.79
C GLY A 123 -4.32 7.70 -13.40
N ARG A 124 -3.97 6.55 -12.83
CA ARG A 124 -4.42 5.26 -13.31
C ARG A 124 -5.83 4.93 -12.79
N TRP A 125 -6.73 4.52 -13.67
CA TRP A 125 -8.12 4.23 -13.35
C TRP A 125 -8.27 3.17 -12.24
N TYR A 126 -7.48 2.11 -12.28
CA TYR A 126 -7.52 1.04 -11.28
C TYR A 126 -7.10 1.50 -9.89
N MET A 127 -6.19 2.49 -9.81
CA MET A 127 -5.77 3.05 -8.54
C MET A 127 -6.92 3.78 -7.84
N LYS A 128 -7.71 4.54 -8.61
CA LYS A 128 -8.90 5.21 -8.09
C LYS A 128 -9.91 4.21 -7.52
N ILE A 129 -10.12 3.09 -8.23
CA ILE A 129 -10.99 2.01 -7.77
C ILE A 129 -10.44 1.38 -6.48
N LEU A 130 -9.15 1.04 -6.44
CA LEU A 130 -8.53 0.44 -5.26
C LEU A 130 -8.62 1.34 -4.03
N VAL A 131 -8.28 2.61 -4.17
CA VAL A 131 -8.40 3.58 -3.07
C VAL A 131 -9.84 3.68 -2.59
N HIS A 132 -10.82 3.73 -3.50
CA HIS A 132 -12.23 3.73 -3.15
C HIS A 132 -12.61 2.51 -2.30
N PHE A 133 -12.26 1.30 -2.74
CA PHE A 133 -12.62 0.07 -2.02
C PHE A 133 -11.88 -0.08 -0.70
N LEU A 134 -10.60 0.27 -0.65
CA LEU A 134 -9.82 0.21 0.59
C LEU A 134 -10.35 1.19 1.66
N GLN A 135 -10.95 2.30 1.23
CA GLN A 135 -11.43 3.35 2.13
C GLN A 135 -12.94 3.37 2.31
N LYS A 136 -13.67 2.49 1.64
CA LYS A 136 -15.15 2.47 1.64
C LYS A 136 -15.74 2.50 3.05
N ASP A 137 -15.17 1.70 3.94
CA ASP A 137 -15.63 1.55 5.32
C ASP A 137 -14.68 2.25 6.32
N ALA A 138 -13.70 3.01 5.82
CA ALA A 138 -12.71 3.69 6.66
C ALA A 138 -13.35 4.78 7.52
N ASN A 139 -12.70 5.08 8.63
CA ASN A 139 -13.10 6.14 9.54
C ASN A 139 -13.27 7.47 8.78
N ARG A 140 -14.48 8.06 8.81
CA ARG A 140 -14.79 9.33 8.12
C ARG A 140 -13.97 10.51 8.63
N LYS A 141 -13.40 10.42 9.83
CA LYS A 141 -12.53 11.46 10.42
C LYS A 141 -11.06 11.23 10.11
N ALA A 142 -10.72 10.19 9.35
CA ALA A 142 -9.34 9.89 9.02
C ALA A 142 -8.73 11.00 8.15
N LEU A 143 -7.55 11.46 8.54
CA LEU A 143 -6.74 12.37 7.74
C LEU A 143 -6.00 11.59 6.66
N LYS A 144 -5.97 12.13 5.46
CA LYS A 144 -5.39 11.46 4.29
C LYS A 144 -4.44 12.41 3.59
N TYR A 145 -3.21 12.00 3.44
CA TYR A 145 -2.15 12.78 2.82
C TYR A 145 -1.55 12.04 1.64
N ALA A 146 -1.23 12.75 0.57
CA ALA A 146 -0.47 12.21 -0.55
C ALA A 146 0.72 13.11 -0.85
N ALA A 147 1.92 12.53 -0.86
CA ALA A 147 3.15 13.23 -1.21
C ALA A 147 3.50 13.02 -2.68
N ASN A 148 3.63 14.11 -3.42
CA ASN A 148 4.18 14.14 -4.77
C ASN A 148 4.62 15.58 -5.09
N HIS A 149 5.78 15.74 -5.70
CA HIS A 149 6.32 17.06 -6.07
C HIS A 149 5.64 17.69 -7.29
N ALA A 150 4.94 16.90 -8.11
CA ALA A 150 4.27 17.35 -9.33
C ALA A 150 2.94 16.60 -9.49
N PHE A 151 1.91 17.10 -8.82
CA PHE A 151 0.54 16.66 -9.08
C PHE A 151 0.02 17.34 -10.36
N ASP A 152 -0.60 16.57 -11.23
CA ASP A 152 -1.47 17.09 -12.25
C ASP A 152 -2.70 17.74 -11.59
N GLU A 153 -3.07 18.96 -12.03
CA GLU A 153 -4.16 19.73 -11.39
C GLU A 153 -5.50 19.00 -11.40
N GLU A 154 -5.82 18.29 -12.50
CA GLU A 154 -7.06 17.54 -12.62
C GLU A 154 -7.07 16.33 -11.66
N ILE A 155 -5.95 15.63 -11.57
CA ILE A 155 -5.79 14.52 -10.63
C ILE A 155 -5.86 15.02 -9.20
N GLN A 156 -5.22 16.16 -8.89
CA GLN A 156 -5.27 16.75 -7.56
C GLN A 156 -6.69 17.14 -7.16
N ALA A 157 -7.41 17.84 -8.03
CA ALA A 157 -8.80 18.21 -7.79
C ALA A 157 -9.66 16.96 -7.52
N PHE A 158 -9.52 15.93 -8.35
CA PHE A 158 -10.23 14.66 -8.17
C PHE A 158 -9.92 14.00 -6.81
N MET A 159 -8.65 13.98 -6.39
CA MET A 159 -8.25 13.37 -5.11
C MET A 159 -8.82 14.12 -3.91
N VAL A 160 -8.81 15.45 -3.96
CA VAL A 160 -9.38 16.30 -2.91
C VAL A 160 -10.91 16.11 -2.85
N ASP A 161 -11.59 16.21 -3.99
CA ASP A 161 -13.05 16.21 -4.04
C ASP A 161 -13.66 14.83 -3.73
N GLN A 162 -13.08 13.75 -4.29
CA GLN A 162 -13.66 12.42 -4.18
C GLN A 162 -13.14 11.65 -2.96
N PHE A 163 -11.90 11.84 -2.57
CA PHE A 163 -11.26 11.05 -1.51
C PHE A 163 -10.89 11.87 -0.27
N GLN A 164 -11.02 13.20 -0.33
CA GLN A 164 -10.60 14.10 0.75
C GLN A 164 -9.11 13.92 1.11
N ILE A 165 -8.28 13.71 0.07
CA ILE A 165 -6.84 13.54 0.24
C ILE A 165 -6.18 14.90 0.13
N ILE A 166 -5.40 15.27 1.14
CA ILE A 166 -4.59 16.49 1.17
C ILE A 166 -3.31 16.22 0.37
N CYS A 167 -3.15 16.92 -0.75
CA CYS A 167 -1.95 16.82 -1.58
C CYS A 167 -0.83 17.69 -1.01
N VAL A 168 0.30 17.09 -0.69
CA VAL A 168 1.48 17.78 -0.17
C VAL A 168 2.51 17.90 -1.31
N PRO A 169 2.84 19.10 -1.78
CA PRO A 169 3.79 19.32 -2.87
C PRO A 169 5.23 19.20 -2.35
N ALA A 170 5.63 17.99 -1.98
CA ALA A 170 6.96 17.69 -1.47
C ALA A 170 7.54 16.48 -2.21
N ARG A 171 8.87 16.42 -2.33
CA ARG A 171 9.54 15.20 -2.73
C ARG A 171 9.33 14.14 -1.65
N ILE A 172 9.23 12.88 -2.05
CA ILE A 172 8.99 11.78 -1.09
C ILE A 172 10.07 11.77 0.02
N ALA A 173 11.35 11.98 -0.35
CA ALA A 173 12.46 12.03 0.60
C ALA A 173 12.45 13.25 1.56
N GLU A 174 11.66 14.25 1.28
CA GLU A 174 11.47 15.43 2.14
C GLU A 174 10.23 15.29 3.04
N PHE A 175 9.33 14.39 2.63
CA PHE A 175 8.06 14.14 3.31
C PHE A 175 8.19 13.05 4.40
N VAL A 176 9.05 12.06 4.20
CA VAL A 176 9.34 10.94 5.11
C VAL A 176 10.48 11.29 6.03
#